data_6f14e4daef94978e290c3a6292e23706
#
_entry.id   6f14e4daef94978e290c3a6292e23706
#
_cell.length_a   1.000
_cell.length_b   1.000
_cell.length_c   1.000
_cell.angle_alpha   90.00
_cell.angle_beta   90.00
_cell.angle_gamma   90.00
#
_symmetry.space_group_name_H-M   'P 1'
#
loop_
_entity.id
_entity.type
_entity.pdbx_description
1 polymer ?
#
loop_
_entity_poly.entity_id
_entity_poly.type
_entity_poly.pdbx_seq_one_letter_code
_entity_poly.pdbx_strand_id
1 'polypeptide(L)'
;MGKAKAKAKKKTTGARAKRDRRRKLATEAPTSAEELLASVPGLDALQDVPAFDDLPIDGAQQAAFDDFCAQAEEPEQMQLGAVVRLDRGFPLVATADDTFRAEHAVGFAKSRGEDEVLLPAVGDRVAVRRAPGHDMGVIECVLPRRTSFERWRGRARGERQVLCSNVDSVLIVQALGAGEVLLDRVARSLVLALDCDADPVVVLTKA
;
A
#
# COMPACT_ATOMS: atom_id res chain seq x y z
N MET A 1 30.60 36.48 -39.68
CA MET A 1 30.57 36.04 -38.27
C MET A 1 29.34 36.63 -37.55
N GLY A 2 28.15 36.08 -37.67
CA GLY A 2 26.93 36.71 -37.11
C GLY A 2 25.74 35.84 -36.86
N LYS A 3 25.82 34.50 -36.95
CA LYS A 3 24.66 33.61 -36.79
C LYS A 3 24.69 32.68 -35.55
N ALA A 4 25.75 32.66 -34.78
CA ALA A 4 25.88 31.73 -33.63
C ALA A 4 25.33 32.28 -32.28
N LYS A 5 25.15 33.59 -32.13
CA LYS A 5 24.69 34.19 -30.86
C LYS A 5 23.18 34.22 -30.61
N ALA A 6 22.36 34.01 -31.65
CA ALA A 6 20.90 34.09 -31.50
C ALA A 6 20.26 32.78 -30.98
N LYS A 7 20.92 31.61 -31.12
CA LYS A 7 20.38 30.31 -30.69
C LYS A 7 20.54 30.00 -29.17
N ALA A 8 21.51 30.63 -28.53
CA ALA A 8 21.77 30.41 -27.09
C ALA A 8 20.77 31.15 -26.17
N LYS A 9 20.22 32.27 -26.61
CA LYS A 9 19.30 33.09 -25.82
C LYS A 9 17.88 32.52 -25.71
N LYS A 10 17.45 31.67 -26.68
CA LYS A 10 16.11 31.07 -26.68
C LYS A 10 15.97 29.85 -25.78
N LYS A 11 17.07 29.15 -25.46
CA LYS A 11 17.05 27.99 -24.56
C LYS A 11 17.00 28.34 -23.07
N THR A 12 17.53 29.48 -22.68
CA THR A 12 17.57 29.91 -21.28
C THR A 12 16.23 30.45 -20.77
N THR A 13 15.42 31.08 -21.62
CA THR A 13 14.10 31.60 -21.23
C THR A 13 13.07 30.49 -20.98
N GLY A 14 13.08 29.41 -21.76
CA GLY A 14 12.18 28.26 -21.56
C GLY A 14 12.47 27.46 -20.28
N ALA A 15 13.75 27.29 -19.94
CA ALA A 15 14.16 26.60 -18.73
C ALA A 15 13.85 27.39 -17.45
N ARG A 16 13.99 28.74 -17.51
CA ARG A 16 13.65 29.62 -16.39
C ARG A 16 12.15 29.67 -16.14
N ALA A 17 11.32 29.78 -17.17
CA ALA A 17 9.87 29.78 -17.06
C ALA A 17 9.34 28.40 -16.53
N LYS A 18 9.97 27.30 -16.91
CA LYS A 18 9.61 25.93 -16.42
C LYS A 18 10.00 25.73 -14.95
N ARG A 19 11.11 26.34 -14.52
CA ARG A 19 11.58 26.31 -13.13
C ARG A 19 10.72 27.22 -12.23
N ASP A 20 10.29 28.37 -12.71
CA ASP A 20 9.41 29.26 -11.96
C ASP A 20 7.98 28.72 -11.84
N ARG A 21 7.50 28.01 -12.87
CA ARG A 21 6.21 27.29 -12.80
C ARG A 21 6.23 26.13 -11.79
N ARG A 22 7.33 25.35 -11.74
CA ARG A 22 7.53 24.31 -10.72
C ARG A 22 7.64 24.88 -9.30
N ARG A 23 8.26 26.06 -9.16
CA ARG A 23 8.38 26.73 -7.87
C ARG A 23 7.05 27.31 -7.39
N LYS A 24 6.19 27.85 -8.29
CA LYS A 24 4.82 28.26 -7.97
C LYS A 24 3.94 27.09 -7.55
N LEU A 25 3.98 25.98 -8.29
CA LEU A 25 3.23 24.77 -7.93
C LEU A 25 3.69 24.17 -6.58
N ALA A 26 4.97 24.30 -6.22
CA ALA A 26 5.48 23.85 -4.92
C ALA A 26 5.12 24.81 -3.77
N THR A 27 4.73 26.06 -4.08
CA THR A 27 4.33 27.06 -3.07
C THR A 27 2.82 27.05 -2.81
N GLU A 28 2.04 26.46 -3.72
CA GLU A 28 0.57 26.33 -3.61
C GLU A 28 0.15 24.93 -3.13
N ALA A 29 1.08 23.99 -2.99
CA ALA A 29 0.78 22.70 -2.38
C ALA A 29 0.71 22.85 -0.86
N PRO A 30 -0.31 22.29 -0.18
CA PRO A 30 -0.41 22.32 1.27
C PRO A 30 0.87 21.77 1.89
N THR A 31 1.43 22.51 2.83
CA THR A 31 2.77 22.30 3.37
C THR A 31 2.81 21.16 4.40
N SER A 32 1.64 20.73 4.90
CA SER A 32 1.53 19.60 5.81
C SER A 32 0.27 18.77 5.52
N ALA A 33 0.33 17.48 5.87
CA ALA A 33 -0.84 16.59 5.82
C ALA A 33 -1.96 17.10 6.75
N GLU A 34 -1.62 17.76 7.86
CA GLU A 34 -2.55 18.34 8.83
C GLU A 34 -3.37 19.50 8.26
N GLU A 35 -2.76 20.38 7.46
CA GLU A 35 -3.48 21.47 6.80
C GLU A 35 -4.43 20.97 5.72
N LEU A 36 -4.05 19.91 5.02
CA LEU A 36 -4.89 19.27 4.00
C LEU A 36 -6.11 18.60 4.66
N LEU A 37 -5.92 17.99 5.80
CA LEU A 37 -6.94 17.31 6.58
C LEU A 37 -7.91 18.29 7.23
N ALA A 38 -7.42 19.42 7.77
CA ALA A 38 -8.25 20.48 8.32
C ALA A 38 -9.14 21.14 7.24
N SER A 39 -8.77 21.05 5.96
CA SER A 39 -9.53 21.63 4.84
C SER A 39 -10.67 20.75 4.32
N VAL A 40 -10.72 19.46 4.69
CA VAL A 40 -11.74 18.50 4.23
C VAL A 40 -12.49 17.91 5.43
N PRO A 41 -13.71 18.39 5.72
CA PRO A 41 -14.50 17.87 6.83
C PRO A 41 -14.71 16.34 6.74
N GLY A 42 -14.48 15.65 7.85
CA GLY A 42 -14.65 14.19 7.95
C GLY A 42 -13.46 13.36 7.42
N LEU A 43 -12.37 14.00 6.99
CA LEU A 43 -11.16 13.29 6.57
C LEU A 43 -10.31 12.83 7.78
N ASP A 44 -10.47 13.44 8.91
CA ASP A 44 -9.92 13.04 10.21
C ASP A 44 -10.31 11.59 10.55
N ALA A 45 -11.56 11.21 10.31
CA ALA A 45 -12.03 9.82 10.49
C ALA A 45 -11.32 8.80 9.58
N LEU A 46 -10.75 9.23 8.46
CA LEU A 46 -9.97 8.36 7.56
C LEU A 46 -8.50 8.20 7.97
N GLN A 47 -8.05 8.93 8.99
CA GLN A 47 -6.68 8.80 9.53
C GLN A 47 -6.55 7.71 10.57
N ASP A 48 -7.64 7.32 11.19
CA ASP A 48 -7.63 6.29 12.20
C ASP A 48 -7.24 4.96 11.54
N VAL A 49 -6.18 4.41 12.05
CA VAL A 49 -5.75 3.05 11.70
C VAL A 49 -6.82 2.12 12.25
N PRO A 50 -7.39 1.18 11.46
CA PRO A 50 -8.40 0.27 11.96
C PRO A 50 -7.86 -0.50 13.16
N ALA A 51 -8.70 -0.66 14.18
CA ALA A 51 -8.40 -1.52 15.30
C ALA A 51 -8.32 -2.99 14.84
N PHE A 52 -7.55 -3.80 15.54
CA PHE A 52 -7.41 -5.21 15.19
C PHE A 52 -8.76 -5.93 15.18
N ASP A 53 -9.64 -5.61 16.12
CA ASP A 53 -10.98 -6.20 16.24
C ASP A 53 -11.92 -5.86 15.06
N ASP A 54 -11.64 -4.79 14.33
CA ASP A 54 -12.37 -4.42 13.11
C ASP A 54 -11.93 -5.24 11.88
N LEU A 55 -10.88 -6.04 12.01
CA LEU A 55 -10.25 -6.77 10.92
C LEU A 55 -10.55 -8.27 11.03
N PRO A 56 -11.50 -8.80 10.26
CA PRO A 56 -11.91 -10.18 10.37
C PRO A 56 -10.75 -11.15 10.08
N ILE A 57 -10.66 -12.20 10.87
CA ILE A 57 -9.74 -13.32 10.70
C ILE A 57 -10.59 -14.54 10.38
N ASP A 58 -10.25 -15.25 9.32
CA ASP A 58 -10.95 -16.48 8.98
C ASP A 58 -10.34 -17.71 9.66
N GLY A 59 -11.07 -18.83 9.60
CA GLY A 59 -10.63 -20.06 10.25
C GLY A 59 -9.33 -20.65 9.67
N ALA A 60 -9.03 -20.42 8.40
CA ALA A 60 -7.80 -20.89 7.77
C ALA A 60 -6.59 -20.07 8.25
N GLN A 61 -6.78 -18.77 8.41
CA GLN A 61 -5.75 -17.87 8.95
C GLN A 61 -5.46 -18.18 10.41
N GLN A 62 -6.50 -18.41 11.21
CA GLN A 62 -6.35 -18.80 12.61
C GLN A 62 -5.61 -20.15 12.73
N ALA A 63 -6.02 -21.17 11.97
CA ALA A 63 -5.36 -22.46 11.97
C ALA A 63 -3.88 -22.37 11.55
N ALA A 64 -3.58 -21.58 10.52
CA ALA A 64 -2.20 -21.37 10.08
C ALA A 64 -1.35 -20.63 11.12
N PHE A 65 -1.95 -19.72 11.88
CA PHE A 65 -1.27 -19.05 12.99
C PHE A 65 -0.98 -20.03 14.12
N ASP A 66 -1.97 -20.87 14.50
CA ASP A 66 -1.82 -21.87 15.55
C ASP A 66 -0.75 -22.91 15.19
N ASP A 67 -0.74 -23.38 13.93
CA ASP A 67 0.28 -24.29 13.41
C ASP A 67 1.67 -23.67 13.42
N PHE A 68 1.79 -22.38 13.08
CA PHE A 68 3.04 -21.64 13.14
C PHE A 68 3.54 -21.52 14.58
N CYS A 69 2.68 -21.14 15.53
CA CYS A 69 3.01 -21.04 16.94
C CYS A 69 3.48 -22.36 17.53
N ALA A 70 2.85 -23.48 17.12
CA ALA A 70 3.25 -24.82 17.59
C ALA A 70 4.68 -25.21 17.19
N GLN A 71 5.25 -24.58 16.17
CA GLN A 71 6.59 -24.83 15.66
C GLN A 71 7.59 -23.75 16.05
N ALA A 72 7.13 -22.64 16.64
CA ALA A 72 7.99 -21.53 17.04
C ALA A 72 8.83 -21.88 18.29
N GLU A 73 10.03 -21.30 18.39
CA GLU A 73 10.89 -21.48 19.56
C GLU A 73 10.32 -20.78 20.81
N GLU A 74 9.62 -19.65 20.61
CA GLU A 74 9.04 -18.80 21.67
C GLU A 74 7.58 -18.48 21.36
N PRO A 75 6.67 -19.49 21.42
CA PRO A 75 5.27 -19.32 21.01
C PRO A 75 4.51 -18.27 21.84
N GLU A 76 4.90 -18.07 23.08
CA GLU A 76 4.29 -17.09 24.01
C GLU A 76 4.58 -15.63 23.61
N GLN A 77 5.59 -15.39 22.77
CA GLN A 77 5.91 -14.06 22.23
C GLN A 77 5.21 -13.77 20.89
N MET A 78 4.57 -14.78 20.30
CA MET A 78 3.87 -14.65 19.04
C MET A 78 2.50 -14.01 19.24
N GLN A 79 2.21 -13.01 18.42
CA GLN A 79 0.93 -12.36 18.35
C GLN A 79 0.37 -12.46 16.94
N LEU A 80 -0.93 -12.68 16.84
CA LEU A 80 -1.66 -12.56 15.60
C LEU A 80 -1.86 -11.07 15.31
N GLY A 81 -1.44 -10.61 14.14
CA GLY A 81 -1.52 -9.21 13.75
C GLY A 81 -2.07 -9.01 12.34
N ALA A 82 -2.40 -7.78 12.04
CA ALA A 82 -2.81 -7.35 10.70
C ALA A 82 -1.95 -6.16 10.24
N VAL A 83 -1.45 -6.20 9.02
CA VAL A 83 -0.72 -5.08 8.41
C VAL A 83 -1.72 -4.03 7.97
N VAL A 84 -1.77 -2.91 8.67
CA VAL A 84 -2.73 -1.83 8.43
C VAL A 84 -2.16 -0.68 7.59
N ARG A 85 -0.84 -0.55 7.55
CA ARG A 85 -0.15 0.48 6.75
C ARG A 85 1.29 0.07 6.44
N LEU A 86 1.86 0.60 5.35
CA LEU A 86 3.27 0.47 5.01
C LEU A 86 3.95 1.83 5.08
N ASP A 87 4.78 2.05 6.09
CA ASP A 87 5.51 3.30 6.32
C ASP A 87 6.96 3.16 5.88
N ARG A 88 7.31 3.68 4.71
CA ARG A 88 8.70 3.72 4.19
C ARG A 88 9.42 2.36 4.24
N GLY A 89 8.68 1.28 4.01
CA GLY A 89 9.21 -0.09 4.05
C GLY A 89 9.07 -0.81 5.39
N PHE A 90 8.55 -0.13 6.41
CA PHE A 90 8.20 -0.75 7.69
C PHE A 90 6.68 -0.94 7.77
N PRO A 91 6.20 -2.19 7.83
CA PRO A 91 4.80 -2.46 8.12
C PRO A 91 4.39 -1.91 9.49
N LEU A 92 3.24 -1.24 9.54
CA LEU A 92 2.53 -0.96 10.77
C LEU A 92 1.56 -2.11 11.01
N VAL A 93 1.70 -2.79 12.13
CA VAL A 93 0.94 -3.99 12.48
C VAL A 93 0.04 -3.67 13.67
N ALA A 94 -1.26 -3.90 13.51
CA ALA A 94 -2.22 -3.88 14.59
C ALA A 94 -2.36 -5.30 15.17
N THR A 95 -2.32 -5.44 16.49
CA THR A 95 -2.61 -6.66 17.24
C THR A 95 -3.72 -6.38 18.24
N ALA A 96 -4.19 -7.40 18.94
CA ALA A 96 -5.20 -7.22 19.99
C ALA A 96 -4.76 -6.26 21.12
N ASP A 97 -3.46 -6.20 21.37
CA ASP A 97 -2.91 -5.43 22.49
C ASP A 97 -2.47 -4.01 22.11
N ASP A 98 -1.89 -3.85 20.88
CA ASP A 98 -1.22 -2.60 20.51
C ASP A 98 -1.05 -2.50 18.96
N THR A 99 -0.62 -1.33 18.52
CA THR A 99 -0.25 -1.08 17.11
C THR A 99 1.17 -0.55 17.05
N PHE A 100 2.05 -1.29 16.37
CA PHE A 100 3.48 -0.98 16.31
C PHE A 100 4.08 -1.24 14.92
N ARG A 101 5.24 -0.67 14.67
CA ARG A 101 6.03 -0.96 13.47
C ARG A 101 6.74 -2.28 13.60
N ALA A 102 6.87 -3.00 12.49
CA ALA A 102 7.58 -4.27 12.46
C ALA A 102 8.61 -4.30 11.32
N GLU A 103 9.66 -5.08 11.51
CA GLU A 103 10.60 -5.48 10.49
C GLU A 103 10.23 -6.86 9.94
N HIS A 104 10.83 -7.25 8.83
CA HIS A 104 10.71 -8.60 8.30
C HIS A 104 11.77 -9.49 8.94
N ALA A 105 11.43 -10.71 9.31
CA ALA A 105 12.39 -11.70 9.74
C ALA A 105 13.46 -11.95 8.65
N VAL A 106 14.67 -12.26 9.06
CA VAL A 106 15.80 -12.50 8.14
C VAL A 106 15.50 -13.61 7.13
N GLY A 107 14.61 -14.55 7.47
CA GLY A 107 14.10 -15.59 6.58
C GLY A 107 13.48 -15.07 5.30
N PHE A 108 12.74 -13.95 5.35
CA PHE A 108 12.15 -13.31 4.16
C PHE A 108 13.20 -12.81 3.16
N ALA A 109 14.38 -12.43 3.62
CA ALA A 109 15.46 -11.95 2.75
C ALA A 109 16.20 -13.09 2.03
N LYS A 110 16.21 -14.30 2.58
CA LYS A 110 16.94 -15.45 2.05
C LYS A 110 16.18 -16.27 1.02
N SER A 111 14.87 -16.26 1.06
CA SER A 111 13.99 -17.02 0.15
C SER A 111 13.90 -16.44 -1.27
N ARG A 112 14.73 -15.48 -1.63
CA ARG A 112 14.73 -14.77 -2.93
C ARG A 112 15.13 -15.63 -4.15
N GLY A 113 15.30 -16.94 -4.01
CA GLY A 113 15.89 -17.80 -5.03
C GLY A 113 14.91 -18.72 -5.80
N GLU A 114 13.91 -19.31 -5.18
CA GLU A 114 13.07 -20.34 -5.83
C GLU A 114 11.60 -20.34 -5.41
N ASP A 115 11.24 -19.79 -4.25
CA ASP A 115 9.87 -19.59 -3.83
C ASP A 115 9.57 -18.09 -3.75
N GLU A 116 8.40 -17.68 -4.27
CA GLU A 116 7.94 -16.31 -4.29
C GLU A 116 7.87 -15.77 -2.85
N VAL A 117 8.84 -14.94 -2.46
CA VAL A 117 8.88 -14.35 -1.12
C VAL A 117 7.63 -13.52 -0.93
N LEU A 118 6.76 -13.97 -0.07
CA LEU A 118 5.53 -13.31 0.26
C LEU A 118 5.82 -12.10 1.15
N LEU A 119 6.24 -10.98 0.55
CA LEU A 119 6.42 -9.74 1.31
C LEU A 119 5.07 -9.28 1.87
N PRO A 120 5.05 -8.81 3.13
CA PRO A 120 3.84 -8.27 3.73
C PRO A 120 3.27 -7.10 2.92
N ALA A 121 1.97 -7.13 2.70
CA ALA A 121 1.17 -6.07 2.07
C ALA A 121 0.10 -5.58 3.04
N VAL A 122 -0.48 -4.40 2.76
CA VAL A 122 -1.61 -3.91 3.55
C VAL A 122 -2.77 -4.90 3.45
N GLY A 123 -3.36 -5.24 4.60
CA GLY A 123 -4.42 -6.22 4.72
C GLY A 123 -3.93 -7.63 5.10
N ASP A 124 -2.63 -7.92 5.03
CA ASP A 124 -2.12 -9.23 5.43
C ASP A 124 -2.34 -9.51 6.91
N ARG A 125 -2.70 -10.75 7.20
CA ARG A 125 -2.63 -11.33 8.55
C ARG A 125 -1.24 -11.93 8.72
N VAL A 126 -0.64 -11.69 9.88
CA VAL A 126 0.76 -12.04 10.14
C VAL A 126 0.94 -12.64 11.53
N ALA A 127 1.89 -13.56 11.64
CA ALA A 127 2.47 -13.88 12.93
C ALA A 127 3.61 -12.90 13.19
N VAL A 128 3.51 -12.14 14.26
CA VAL A 128 4.48 -11.12 14.64
C VAL A 128 4.99 -11.37 16.05
N ARG A 129 6.30 -11.24 16.23
CA ARG A 129 6.95 -11.34 17.54
C ARG A 129 7.41 -9.96 17.97
N ARG A 130 7.16 -9.61 19.22
CA ARG A 130 7.68 -8.39 19.84
C ARG A 130 8.32 -8.71 21.16
N ALA A 131 9.62 -8.54 21.25
CA ALA A 131 10.34 -8.73 22.49
C ALA A 131 9.97 -7.64 23.52
N PRO A 132 9.86 -7.98 24.82
CA PRO A 132 9.56 -7.00 25.86
C PRO A 132 10.50 -5.80 25.84
N GLY A 133 9.96 -4.59 25.87
CA GLY A 133 10.73 -3.34 25.88
C GLY A 133 11.26 -2.90 24.51
N HIS A 134 10.91 -3.58 23.43
CA HIS A 134 11.24 -3.14 22.07
C HIS A 134 10.08 -2.37 21.44
N ASP A 135 10.40 -1.27 20.75
CA ASP A 135 9.42 -0.44 20.05
C ASP A 135 8.96 -1.05 18.72
N MET A 136 9.77 -1.95 18.15
CA MET A 136 9.50 -2.62 16.87
C MET A 136 9.28 -4.12 17.08
N GLY A 137 8.35 -4.67 16.28
CA GLY A 137 8.16 -6.11 16.17
C GLY A 137 8.91 -6.71 14.99
N VAL A 138 8.88 -8.04 14.89
CA VAL A 138 9.40 -8.80 13.76
C VAL A 138 8.27 -9.66 13.18
N ILE A 139 7.93 -9.46 11.91
CA ILE A 139 7.00 -10.33 11.19
C ILE A 139 7.75 -11.61 10.84
N GLU A 140 7.32 -12.70 11.44
CA GLU A 140 7.93 -14.03 11.26
C GLU A 140 7.25 -14.83 10.13
N CYS A 141 5.94 -14.60 9.90
CA CYS A 141 5.18 -15.28 8.87
C CYS A 141 4.04 -14.40 8.33
N VAL A 142 3.77 -14.48 7.03
CA VAL A 142 2.53 -13.98 6.42
C VAL A 142 1.57 -15.14 6.29
N LEU A 143 0.38 -15.02 6.88
CA LEU A 143 -0.65 -16.05 6.88
C LEU A 143 -1.35 -16.12 5.50
N PRO A 144 -2.08 -17.20 5.20
CA PRO A 144 -2.78 -17.36 3.93
C PRO A 144 -3.68 -16.16 3.61
N ARG A 145 -3.58 -15.67 2.38
CA ARG A 145 -4.43 -14.60 1.86
C ARG A 145 -5.73 -15.17 1.34
N ARG A 146 -6.86 -14.57 1.70
CA ARG A 146 -8.17 -14.89 1.13
C ARG A 146 -8.30 -14.27 -0.26
N THR A 147 -7.91 -13.01 -0.39
CA THR A 147 -7.87 -12.26 -1.64
C THR A 147 -6.53 -11.55 -1.79
N SER A 148 -6.08 -11.31 -3.03
CA SER A 148 -4.79 -10.68 -3.30
C SER A 148 -4.90 -9.77 -4.53
N PHE A 149 -4.87 -8.45 -4.31
CA PHE A 149 -4.87 -7.49 -5.40
C PHE A 149 -3.44 -7.23 -5.86
N GLU A 150 -3.11 -7.71 -7.05
CA GLU A 150 -1.75 -7.75 -7.56
C GLU A 150 -1.57 -6.86 -8.80
N ARG A 151 -0.36 -6.42 -9.02
CA ARG A 151 0.07 -5.80 -10.28
C ARG A 151 1.41 -6.33 -10.73
N TRP A 152 1.65 -6.31 -12.02
CA TRP A 152 2.96 -6.57 -12.58
C TRP A 152 3.85 -5.33 -12.48
N ARG A 153 5.06 -5.50 -11.96
CA ARG A 153 6.10 -4.48 -11.88
C ARG A 153 7.25 -4.86 -12.81
N GLY A 154 7.52 -4.02 -13.82
CA GLY A 154 8.62 -4.21 -14.77
C GLY A 154 8.19 -4.57 -16.19
N ARG A 155 9.09 -4.35 -17.17
CA ARG A 155 8.78 -4.53 -18.60
C ARG A 155 9.09 -5.93 -19.15
N ALA A 156 10.18 -6.57 -18.74
CA ALA A 156 10.66 -7.82 -19.36
C ALA A 156 10.82 -9.00 -18.37
N ARG A 157 11.01 -8.71 -17.10
CA ARG A 157 11.01 -9.69 -16.00
C ARG A 157 10.05 -9.17 -14.95
N GLY A 158 8.75 -9.16 -15.29
CA GLY A 158 7.73 -8.66 -14.40
C GLY A 158 7.70 -9.47 -13.11
N GLU A 159 7.90 -8.80 -11.98
CA GLU A 159 7.63 -9.36 -10.66
C GLU A 159 6.18 -9.04 -10.31
N ARG A 160 5.46 -10.01 -9.77
CA ARG A 160 4.16 -9.76 -9.15
C ARG A 160 4.37 -8.94 -7.89
N GLN A 161 3.64 -7.87 -7.76
CA GLN A 161 3.61 -7.05 -6.56
C GLN A 161 2.21 -7.05 -5.99
N VAL A 162 2.04 -7.60 -4.80
CA VAL A 162 0.80 -7.47 -4.04
C VAL A 162 0.68 -6.03 -3.55
N LEU A 163 -0.44 -5.38 -3.84
CA LEU A 163 -0.75 -4.02 -3.40
C LEU A 163 -1.50 -4.03 -2.08
N CYS A 164 -2.48 -4.92 -1.96
CA CYS A 164 -3.25 -5.19 -0.76
C CYS A 164 -3.79 -6.61 -0.80
N SER A 165 -4.18 -7.13 0.36
CA SER A 165 -4.70 -8.47 0.53
C SER A 165 -5.92 -8.46 1.45
N ASN A 166 -6.65 -9.57 1.48
CA ASN A 166 -7.83 -9.76 2.32
C ASN A 166 -8.86 -8.64 2.16
N VAL A 167 -9.02 -8.14 0.92
CA VAL A 167 -10.00 -7.12 0.56
C VAL A 167 -11.32 -7.79 0.20
N ASP A 168 -12.44 -7.19 0.63
CA ASP A 168 -13.79 -7.67 0.30
C ASP A 168 -14.29 -7.00 -0.96
N SER A 169 -13.98 -5.70 -1.15
CA SER A 169 -14.48 -4.93 -2.28
C SER A 169 -13.42 -4.01 -2.87
N VAL A 170 -13.46 -3.82 -4.19
CA VAL A 170 -12.61 -2.88 -4.93
C VAL A 170 -13.45 -1.75 -5.50
N LEU A 171 -13.25 -0.52 -5.01
CA LEU A 171 -13.91 0.66 -5.53
C LEU A 171 -13.21 1.18 -6.78
N ILE A 172 -13.86 1.11 -7.92
CA ILE A 172 -13.38 1.60 -9.21
C ILE A 172 -13.96 2.98 -9.45
N VAL A 173 -13.20 4.02 -9.10
CA VAL A 173 -13.68 5.41 -9.17
C VAL A 173 -13.44 6.00 -10.55
N GLN A 174 -14.52 6.44 -11.21
CA GLN A 174 -14.51 7.12 -12.50
C GLN A 174 -15.17 8.49 -12.38
N ALA A 175 -14.42 9.54 -12.70
CA ALA A 175 -15.00 10.88 -12.77
C ALA A 175 -15.77 11.08 -14.09
N LEU A 176 -16.98 11.64 -14.00
CA LEU A 176 -17.81 12.09 -15.14
C LEU A 176 -17.54 13.57 -15.43
N GLY A 177 -16.29 13.95 -15.59
CA GLY A 177 -15.93 15.33 -15.93
C GLY A 177 -16.11 15.62 -17.43
N ALA A 178 -15.63 16.77 -17.90
CA ALA A 178 -15.77 17.25 -19.29
C ALA A 178 -15.09 16.34 -20.37
N GLY A 179 -14.78 15.10 -20.06
CA GLY A 179 -14.19 14.09 -20.93
C GLY A 179 -15.04 12.84 -21.04
N GLU A 180 -14.69 12.00 -22.01
CA GLU A 180 -15.33 10.70 -22.20
C GLU A 180 -15.05 9.77 -21.01
N VAL A 181 -16.04 8.96 -20.64
CA VAL A 181 -15.88 7.86 -19.70
C VAL A 181 -14.90 6.84 -20.30
N LEU A 182 -13.81 6.57 -19.60
CA LEU A 182 -12.78 5.62 -20.06
C LEU A 182 -13.24 4.18 -19.81
N LEU A 183 -14.19 3.69 -20.62
CA LEU A 183 -14.78 2.36 -20.49
C LEU A 183 -13.73 1.24 -20.43
N ASP A 184 -12.69 1.31 -21.26
CA ASP A 184 -11.61 0.33 -21.28
C ASP A 184 -10.83 0.28 -19.95
N ARG A 185 -10.70 1.42 -19.27
CA ARG A 185 -10.06 1.49 -17.97
C ARG A 185 -10.93 0.87 -16.90
N VAL A 186 -12.23 1.18 -16.91
CA VAL A 186 -13.19 0.60 -15.99
C VAL A 186 -13.26 -0.91 -16.19
N ALA A 187 -13.39 -1.38 -17.44
CA ALA A 187 -13.44 -2.81 -17.76
C ALA A 187 -12.19 -3.56 -17.27
N ARG A 188 -10.98 -3.02 -17.51
CA ARG A 188 -9.74 -3.63 -17.00
C ARG A 188 -9.70 -3.69 -15.47
N SER A 189 -10.18 -2.65 -14.81
CA SER A 189 -10.23 -2.64 -13.34
C SER A 189 -11.24 -3.64 -12.79
N LEU A 190 -12.38 -3.83 -13.47
CA LEU A 190 -13.37 -4.85 -13.13
C LEU A 190 -12.77 -6.26 -13.24
N VAL A 191 -12.07 -6.55 -14.34
CA VAL A 191 -11.40 -7.85 -14.53
C VAL A 191 -10.38 -8.10 -13.42
N LEU A 192 -9.54 -7.10 -13.08
CA LEU A 192 -8.56 -7.23 -12.01
C LEU A 192 -9.20 -7.46 -10.64
N ALA A 193 -10.34 -6.81 -10.35
CA ALA A 193 -11.04 -7.03 -9.10
C ALA A 193 -11.64 -8.44 -9.02
N LEU A 194 -12.24 -8.92 -10.11
CA LEU A 194 -12.78 -10.28 -10.20
C LEU A 194 -11.68 -11.34 -10.16
N ASP A 195 -10.52 -11.08 -10.77
CA ASP A 195 -9.37 -12.01 -10.79
C ASP A 195 -8.74 -12.19 -9.39
N CYS A 196 -8.98 -11.26 -8.48
CA CYS A 196 -8.52 -11.36 -7.08
C CYS A 196 -9.61 -11.77 -6.09
N ASP A 197 -10.74 -12.29 -6.57
CA ASP A 197 -11.88 -12.72 -5.76
C ASP A 197 -12.49 -11.63 -4.86
N ALA A 198 -12.41 -10.35 -5.29
CA ALA A 198 -13.02 -9.22 -4.59
C ALA A 198 -14.21 -8.66 -5.36
N ASP A 199 -15.22 -8.17 -4.63
CA ASP A 199 -16.43 -7.57 -5.23
C ASP A 199 -16.11 -6.20 -5.86
N PRO A 200 -16.27 -6.03 -7.19
CA PRO A 200 -16.03 -4.75 -7.83
C PRO A 200 -17.24 -3.81 -7.68
N VAL A 201 -16.97 -2.58 -7.23
CA VAL A 201 -17.97 -1.52 -7.16
C VAL A 201 -17.54 -0.33 -8.00
N VAL A 202 -18.30 0.00 -9.04
CA VAL A 202 -18.03 1.18 -9.88
C VAL A 202 -18.69 2.41 -9.25
N VAL A 203 -17.87 3.41 -8.94
CA VAL A 203 -18.30 4.68 -8.35
C VAL A 203 -18.12 5.80 -9.37
N LEU A 204 -19.23 6.42 -9.79
CA LEU A 204 -19.20 7.58 -10.69
C LEU A 204 -19.22 8.85 -9.86
N THR A 205 -18.27 9.76 -10.13
CA THR A 205 -18.13 11.03 -9.40
C THR A 205 -18.14 12.22 -10.34
N LYS A 206 -18.38 13.42 -9.81
CA LYS A 206 -18.44 14.68 -10.59
C LYS A 206 -19.52 14.65 -11.68
N ALA A 207 -20.67 14.04 -11.36
CA ALA A 207 -21.86 14.06 -12.20
C ALA A 207 -22.53 15.44 -12.17
#